data_39504c9abbca939cb2bd50dcffd51013
#
_entry.id   39504c9abbca939cb2bd50dcffd51013
#
_cell.length_a   1.000
_cell.length_b   1.000
_cell.length_c   1.000
_cell.angle_alpha   90.00
_cell.angle_beta   90.00
_cell.angle_gamma   90.00
#
_symmetry.space_group_name_H-M   'P 1'
#
loop_
_entity.id
_entity.type
_entity.pdbx_description
1 polymer ?
#
loop_
_entity_poly.entity_id
_entity_poly.type
_entity_poly.pdbx_seq_one_letter_code
_entity_poly.pdbx_strand_id
1 'polypeptide(L)'
;MCTASTYKTKDFYFGRTLDYEFSYGDEVTVTPRNYPFQFRYMGEKSSHYAIIGMAHVAGDYPLYYDGINEKGVGMAGLNFVGNAVYQEVSDNRENVAQYEFIPWILTQSASVKEARELLGKMNLVGTPFNEKLPSAGLHWIIADKDEAITVECMADGLHVYDNPVGVLTNNPPFETQMFLLNNYMNLSEKQPENHFSEKLPLKTYSRGMGALGLPGDLSSASRFAKVAFTKMHAISGEGEAESVSQFFHILGSVDQQRGCCEVAEGKYEITLYTSCCNADRGIYYYTTYDNHQITAVDMHHEDLDGSSLSRYPLVTGEQIRWVN
;
A
#
# COMPACT_ATOMS: atom_id res chain seq x y z
N MET A 1 -4.66 0.23 10.95
CA MET A 1 -3.50 1.01 10.40
C MET A 1 -2.99 0.35 9.12
N CYS A 2 -1.99 0.88 8.47
CA CYS A 2 -1.51 0.33 7.20
C CYS A 2 -0.12 0.87 6.87
N THR A 3 0.63 0.14 6.04
CA THR A 3 1.91 0.59 5.52
C THR A 3 2.04 0.15 4.07
N ALA A 4 2.29 1.07 3.14
CA ALA A 4 2.57 0.75 1.75
C ALA A 4 4.02 1.09 1.41
N SER A 5 4.60 0.34 0.48
CA SER A 5 5.97 0.54 0.02
C SER A 5 6.11 0.20 -1.45
N THR A 6 7.10 0.84 -2.07
CA THR A 6 7.65 0.43 -3.37
C THR A 6 9.01 -0.21 -3.16
N TYR A 7 9.44 -1.05 -4.09
CA TYR A 7 10.81 -1.58 -4.14
C TYR A 7 11.19 -1.82 -5.59
N LYS A 8 12.42 -1.53 -5.96
CA LYS A 8 12.89 -1.72 -7.34
C LYS A 8 14.21 -2.48 -7.34
N THR A 9 14.24 -3.55 -8.10
CA THR A 9 15.44 -4.28 -8.50
C THR A 9 15.51 -4.27 -10.02
N LYS A 10 15.53 -5.42 -10.68
CA LYS A 10 15.29 -5.51 -12.11
C LYS A 10 13.86 -5.14 -12.47
N ASP A 11 12.88 -5.69 -11.73
CA ASP A 11 11.47 -5.39 -11.87
C ASP A 11 11.03 -4.38 -10.78
N PHE A 12 9.87 -3.77 -10.96
CA PHE A 12 9.24 -2.87 -10.00
C PHE A 12 8.22 -3.61 -9.15
N TYR A 13 8.31 -3.40 -7.83
CA TYR A 13 7.44 -4.03 -6.84
C TYR A 13 6.67 -2.97 -6.05
N PHE A 14 5.39 -3.27 -5.81
CA PHE A 14 4.47 -2.42 -5.06
C PHE A 14 3.63 -3.29 -4.13
N GLY A 15 3.35 -2.83 -2.92
CA GLY A 15 2.46 -3.56 -2.01
C GLY A 15 2.30 -2.88 -0.67
N ARG A 16 1.56 -3.56 0.22
CA ARG A 16 1.19 -2.99 1.52
C ARG A 16 0.99 -4.05 2.59
N THR A 17 0.93 -3.61 3.87
CA THR A 17 0.24 -4.30 4.95
C THR A 17 -1.18 -3.75 5.10
N LEU A 18 -2.19 -4.60 5.28
CA LEU A 18 -3.52 -4.20 5.78
C LEU A 18 -3.58 -4.55 7.26
N ASP A 19 -3.55 -3.51 8.11
CA ASP A 19 -3.59 -3.68 9.56
C ASP A 19 -4.99 -3.28 10.05
N TYR A 20 -5.74 -4.26 10.57
CA TYR A 20 -7.11 -4.06 11.05
C TYR A 20 -7.49 -5.17 12.04
N GLU A 21 -8.63 -5.02 12.72
CA GLU A 21 -9.07 -6.00 13.73
C GLU A 21 -9.87 -7.17 13.17
N PHE A 22 -10.38 -7.06 11.93
CA PHE A 22 -11.13 -8.13 11.24
C PHE A 22 -11.09 -7.96 9.72
N SER A 23 -11.27 -9.06 8.98
CA SER A 23 -11.41 -9.06 7.52
C SER A 23 -12.89 -8.90 7.12
N TYR A 24 -13.14 -8.15 6.06
CA TYR A 24 -14.46 -8.06 5.42
C TYR A 24 -14.74 -9.22 4.43
N GLY A 25 -13.86 -10.21 4.36
CA GLY A 25 -13.88 -11.25 3.33
C GLY A 25 -13.03 -10.81 2.13
N ASP A 26 -11.77 -10.50 2.44
CA ASP A 26 -10.80 -10.01 1.46
C ASP A 26 -10.38 -11.14 0.53
N GLU A 27 -10.22 -10.84 -0.75
CA GLU A 27 -9.83 -11.79 -1.78
C GLU A 27 -8.99 -11.13 -2.88
N VAL A 28 -8.07 -11.86 -3.47
CA VAL A 28 -7.37 -11.39 -4.67
C VAL A 28 -8.35 -11.44 -5.83
N THR A 29 -8.56 -10.30 -6.48
CA THR A 29 -9.51 -10.14 -7.57
C THR A 29 -8.80 -9.65 -8.82
N VAL A 30 -9.03 -10.37 -9.95
CA VAL A 30 -8.64 -9.92 -11.28
C VAL A 30 -9.86 -9.34 -11.97
N THR A 31 -9.78 -8.06 -12.36
CA THR A 31 -10.78 -7.38 -13.18
C THR A 31 -10.29 -7.31 -14.61
N PRO A 32 -10.90 -8.02 -15.57
CA PRO A 32 -10.49 -8.03 -16.97
C PRO A 32 -10.88 -6.73 -17.69
N ARG A 33 -10.32 -6.51 -18.89
CA ARG A 33 -10.42 -5.26 -19.67
C ARG A 33 -11.85 -4.85 -20.05
N ASN A 34 -12.74 -5.82 -20.18
CA ASN A 34 -14.13 -5.57 -20.60
C ASN A 34 -15.14 -5.73 -19.45
N TYR A 35 -14.66 -5.75 -18.20
CA TYR A 35 -15.56 -5.72 -17.06
C TYR A 35 -16.29 -4.36 -17.00
N PRO A 36 -17.64 -4.33 -16.90
CA PRO A 36 -18.41 -3.10 -16.98
C PRO A 36 -18.43 -2.38 -15.63
N PHE A 37 -17.38 -1.61 -15.27
CA PHE A 37 -17.42 -0.76 -14.10
C PHE A 37 -18.56 0.24 -14.17
N GLN A 38 -19.40 0.27 -13.13
CA GLN A 38 -20.46 1.27 -12.94
C GLN A 38 -19.98 2.31 -11.95
N PHE A 39 -19.42 3.40 -12.45
CA PHE A 39 -18.99 4.53 -11.62
C PHE A 39 -20.19 5.41 -11.24
N ARG A 40 -20.29 5.77 -9.98
CA ARG A 40 -21.45 6.47 -9.40
C ARG A 40 -21.87 7.72 -10.16
N TYR A 41 -20.90 8.51 -10.60
CA TYR A 41 -21.11 9.78 -11.26
C TYR A 41 -20.68 9.79 -12.73
N MET A 42 -19.81 8.89 -13.12
CA MET A 42 -19.19 8.87 -14.44
C MET A 42 -19.80 7.82 -15.38
N GLY A 43 -20.77 7.04 -14.87
CA GLY A 43 -21.46 6.04 -15.66
C GLY A 43 -20.63 4.79 -15.91
N GLU A 44 -21.01 4.02 -16.93
CA GLU A 44 -20.36 2.77 -17.28
C GLU A 44 -19.03 2.97 -18.02
N LYS A 45 -18.03 2.18 -17.64
CA LYS A 45 -16.76 2.02 -18.34
C LYS A 45 -16.50 0.55 -18.59
N SER A 46 -16.75 0.11 -19.82
CA SER A 46 -16.67 -1.28 -20.28
C SER A 46 -15.44 -1.58 -21.14
N SER A 47 -14.46 -0.68 -21.20
CA SER A 47 -13.17 -0.92 -21.84
C SER A 47 -12.09 -0.13 -21.10
N HIS A 48 -11.12 -0.84 -20.56
CA HIS A 48 -10.11 -0.27 -19.66
C HIS A 48 -8.91 -1.21 -19.49
N TYR A 49 -7.88 -0.83 -18.73
CA TYR A 49 -6.78 -1.71 -18.35
C TYR A 49 -7.28 -2.76 -17.35
N ALA A 50 -6.78 -3.99 -17.47
CA ALA A 50 -7.00 -5.04 -16.48
C ALA A 50 -6.30 -4.69 -15.16
N ILE A 51 -6.93 -5.10 -14.05
CA ILE A 51 -6.45 -4.85 -12.68
C ILE A 51 -6.33 -6.18 -11.94
N ILE A 52 -5.29 -6.33 -11.13
CA ILE A 52 -5.21 -7.35 -10.08
C ILE A 52 -4.95 -6.67 -8.75
N GLY A 53 -5.66 -7.07 -7.71
CA GLY A 53 -5.49 -6.46 -6.38
C GLY A 53 -6.28 -7.18 -5.31
N MET A 54 -6.09 -6.74 -4.06
CA MET A 54 -6.89 -7.19 -2.93
C MET A 54 -8.17 -6.36 -2.85
N ALA A 55 -9.31 -7.02 -2.78
CA ALA A 55 -10.62 -6.37 -2.74
C ALA A 55 -11.59 -7.09 -1.79
N HIS A 56 -12.55 -6.33 -1.28
CA HIS A 56 -13.83 -6.87 -0.83
C HIS A 56 -14.83 -6.75 -1.98
N VAL A 57 -15.31 -7.89 -2.49
CA VAL A 57 -16.29 -7.89 -3.59
C VAL A 57 -17.70 -7.82 -3.00
N ALA A 58 -18.32 -6.65 -3.09
CA ALA A 58 -19.68 -6.40 -2.63
C ALA A 58 -20.69 -6.51 -3.81
N GLY A 59 -21.49 -7.56 -3.83
CA GLY A 59 -22.21 -7.94 -5.03
C GLY A 59 -21.22 -8.34 -6.13
N ASP A 60 -21.27 -7.67 -7.26
CA ASP A 60 -20.30 -7.88 -8.35
C ASP A 60 -19.29 -6.72 -8.45
N TYR A 61 -19.23 -5.81 -7.45
CA TYR A 61 -18.34 -4.65 -7.47
C TYR A 61 -17.10 -4.87 -6.60
N PRO A 62 -15.88 -4.80 -7.17
CA PRO A 62 -14.63 -4.97 -6.42
C PRO A 62 -14.24 -3.66 -5.72
N LEU A 63 -14.34 -3.62 -4.40
CA LEU A 63 -13.88 -2.54 -3.55
C LEU A 63 -12.40 -2.79 -3.22
N TYR A 64 -11.51 -2.26 -4.02
CA TYR A 64 -10.06 -2.47 -3.90
C TYR A 64 -9.46 -1.73 -2.70
N TYR A 65 -8.60 -2.41 -1.95
CA TYR A 65 -7.71 -1.82 -0.94
C TYR A 65 -6.37 -1.41 -1.54
N ASP A 66 -5.85 -2.24 -2.45
CA ASP A 66 -4.63 -2.05 -3.22
C ASP A 66 -4.69 -2.88 -4.51
N GLY A 67 -3.83 -2.57 -5.44
CA GLY A 67 -3.67 -3.35 -6.65
C GLY A 67 -2.71 -2.70 -7.64
N ILE A 68 -2.51 -3.42 -8.72
CA ILE A 68 -1.77 -2.97 -9.91
C ILE A 68 -2.62 -3.16 -11.16
N ASN A 69 -2.34 -2.37 -12.18
CA ASN A 69 -2.89 -2.64 -13.50
C ASN A 69 -1.86 -3.31 -14.42
N GLU A 70 -2.31 -3.80 -15.56
CA GLU A 70 -1.47 -4.45 -16.58
C GLU A 70 -0.40 -3.55 -17.21
N LYS A 71 -0.40 -2.24 -16.91
CA LYS A 71 0.61 -1.26 -17.37
C LYS A 71 1.69 -1.00 -16.33
N GLY A 72 1.56 -1.59 -15.15
CA GLY A 72 2.55 -1.48 -14.09
C GLY A 72 2.35 -0.30 -13.13
N VAL A 73 1.17 0.33 -13.15
CA VAL A 73 0.79 1.32 -12.13
C VAL A 73 0.21 0.62 -10.92
N GLY A 74 0.74 0.89 -9.74
CA GLY A 74 0.23 0.44 -8.45
C GLY A 74 -0.45 1.54 -7.67
N MET A 75 -1.50 1.19 -6.91
CA MET A 75 -2.21 2.11 -6.02
C MET A 75 -2.69 1.39 -4.76
N ALA A 76 -2.62 2.07 -3.62
CA ALA A 76 -3.15 1.59 -2.35
C ALA A 76 -3.79 2.73 -1.57
N GLY A 77 -4.92 2.43 -0.92
CA GLY A 77 -5.60 3.33 0.01
C GLY A 77 -5.29 2.96 1.46
N LEU A 78 -4.92 3.94 2.28
CA LEU A 78 -4.53 3.77 3.68
C LEU A 78 -5.39 4.67 4.57
N ASN A 79 -5.62 4.25 5.81
CA ASN A 79 -6.44 4.98 6.76
C ASN A 79 -5.83 6.37 7.08
N PHE A 80 -6.66 7.42 6.97
CA PHE A 80 -6.30 8.83 7.18
C PHE A 80 -7.38 9.57 7.97
N VAL A 81 -8.00 8.88 8.91
CA VAL A 81 -9.11 9.38 9.74
C VAL A 81 -8.71 10.65 10.49
N GLY A 82 -9.62 11.64 10.47
CA GLY A 82 -9.43 12.94 11.12
C GLY A 82 -8.73 13.98 10.25
N ASN A 83 -8.07 13.58 9.14
CA ASN A 83 -7.48 14.50 8.17
C ASN A 83 -8.20 14.47 6.82
N ALA A 84 -8.73 13.29 6.42
CA ALA A 84 -9.46 13.16 5.16
C ALA A 84 -10.76 13.97 5.18
N VAL A 85 -10.90 14.88 4.23
CA VAL A 85 -12.12 15.69 4.00
C VAL A 85 -12.40 15.68 2.50
N TYR A 86 -13.46 14.95 2.10
CA TYR A 86 -13.90 14.87 0.72
C TYR A 86 -14.76 16.07 0.34
N GLN A 87 -14.76 16.40 -0.94
CA GLN A 87 -15.47 17.55 -1.47
C GLN A 87 -16.94 17.20 -1.80
N GLU A 88 -17.77 18.22 -1.91
CA GLU A 88 -19.12 18.08 -2.47
C GLU A 88 -19.06 17.87 -3.99
N VAL A 89 -20.15 17.33 -4.57
CA VAL A 89 -20.28 17.15 -6.01
C VAL A 89 -20.10 18.48 -6.75
N SER A 90 -19.30 18.48 -7.80
CA SER A 90 -18.99 19.66 -8.61
C SER A 90 -19.45 19.46 -10.06
N ASP A 91 -20.16 20.43 -10.64
CA ASP A 91 -20.61 20.39 -12.04
C ASP A 91 -19.46 20.56 -13.06
N ASN A 92 -18.30 21.05 -12.61
CA ASN A 92 -17.18 21.41 -13.47
C ASN A 92 -16.00 20.41 -13.41
N ARG A 93 -16.15 19.29 -12.70
CA ARG A 93 -15.10 18.27 -12.53
C ARG A 93 -15.67 16.87 -12.65
N GLU A 94 -14.80 15.93 -12.94
CA GLU A 94 -15.11 14.50 -12.92
C GLU A 94 -15.28 14.04 -11.46
N ASN A 95 -16.52 13.84 -11.02
CA ASN A 95 -16.79 13.40 -9.66
C ASN A 95 -16.52 11.91 -9.53
N VAL A 96 -15.68 11.53 -8.57
CA VAL A 96 -15.30 10.14 -8.30
C VAL A 96 -15.62 9.85 -6.84
N ALA A 97 -16.43 8.85 -6.57
CA ALA A 97 -16.69 8.44 -5.21
C ALA A 97 -15.42 7.82 -4.60
N GLN A 98 -15.21 8.04 -3.30
CA GLN A 98 -13.99 7.62 -2.62
C GLN A 98 -13.67 6.14 -2.82
N TYR A 99 -14.67 5.25 -2.76
CA TYR A 99 -14.49 3.81 -2.94
C TYR A 99 -14.16 3.40 -4.38
N GLU A 100 -14.39 4.27 -5.35
CA GLU A 100 -14.09 4.08 -6.78
C GLU A 100 -12.70 4.57 -7.16
N PHE A 101 -12.00 5.25 -6.27
CA PHE A 101 -10.80 5.98 -6.65
C PHE A 101 -9.67 5.07 -7.13
N ILE A 102 -9.46 3.91 -6.51
CA ILE A 102 -8.46 2.94 -6.98
C ILE A 102 -8.81 2.43 -8.39
N PRO A 103 -10.01 1.84 -8.65
CA PRO A 103 -10.34 1.41 -9.99
C PRO A 103 -10.41 2.58 -11.00
N TRP A 104 -10.82 3.80 -10.58
CA TRP A 104 -10.83 4.95 -11.47
C TRP A 104 -9.44 5.28 -12.04
N ILE A 105 -8.42 5.28 -11.20
CA ILE A 105 -7.03 5.54 -11.62
C ILE A 105 -6.47 4.35 -12.39
N LEU A 106 -6.56 3.13 -11.85
CA LEU A 106 -5.92 1.96 -12.44
C LEU A 106 -6.51 1.54 -13.79
N THR A 107 -7.80 1.82 -14.04
CA THR A 107 -8.44 1.53 -15.33
C THR A 107 -7.98 2.43 -16.46
N GLN A 108 -7.35 3.58 -16.18
CA GLN A 108 -7.12 4.63 -17.18
C GLN A 108 -5.66 5.08 -17.31
N SER A 109 -4.83 4.83 -16.31
CA SER A 109 -3.46 5.35 -16.26
C SER A 109 -2.45 4.27 -16.62
N ALA A 110 -1.62 4.50 -17.63
CA ALA A 110 -0.47 3.64 -17.94
C ALA A 110 0.82 4.09 -17.22
N SER A 111 0.77 5.20 -16.49
CA SER A 111 1.89 5.75 -15.71
C SER A 111 1.38 6.68 -14.61
N VAL A 112 2.24 6.99 -13.63
CA VAL A 112 1.95 8.01 -12.61
C VAL A 112 1.76 9.39 -13.26
N LYS A 113 2.46 9.67 -14.35
CA LYS A 113 2.26 10.91 -15.12
C LYS A 113 0.82 11.03 -15.62
N GLU A 114 0.25 9.99 -16.21
CA GLU A 114 -1.15 9.98 -16.65
C GLU A 114 -2.12 10.04 -15.47
N ALA A 115 -1.80 9.38 -14.34
CA ALA A 115 -2.58 9.52 -13.11
C ALA A 115 -2.64 10.99 -12.63
N ARG A 116 -1.54 11.74 -12.68
CA ARG A 116 -1.53 13.18 -12.35
C ARG A 116 -2.46 13.99 -13.26
N GLU A 117 -2.56 13.65 -14.54
CA GLU A 117 -3.48 14.32 -15.47
C GLU A 117 -4.95 14.06 -15.10
N LEU A 118 -5.28 12.85 -14.67
CA LEU A 118 -6.62 12.52 -14.14
C LEU A 118 -6.91 13.25 -12.83
N LEU A 119 -5.95 13.28 -11.90
CA LEU A 119 -6.07 13.98 -10.61
C LEU A 119 -6.34 15.48 -10.79
N GLY A 120 -5.77 16.10 -11.84
CA GLY A 120 -6.01 17.51 -12.16
C GLY A 120 -7.45 17.83 -12.60
N LYS A 121 -8.20 16.84 -13.09
CA LYS A 121 -9.57 16.98 -13.62
C LYS A 121 -10.64 16.52 -12.65
N MET A 122 -10.31 15.58 -11.75
CA MET A 122 -11.26 14.94 -10.88
C MET A 122 -11.62 15.75 -9.64
N ASN A 123 -12.72 15.35 -9.02
CA ASN A 123 -13.20 15.78 -7.73
C ASN A 123 -13.52 14.54 -6.89
N LEU A 124 -12.87 14.38 -5.74
CA LEU A 124 -13.05 13.21 -4.89
C LEU A 124 -14.20 13.46 -3.90
N VAL A 125 -15.23 12.63 -3.99
CA VAL A 125 -16.49 12.80 -3.26
C VAL A 125 -16.66 11.72 -2.19
N GLY A 126 -17.10 12.12 -1.00
CA GLY A 126 -17.32 11.24 0.15
C GLY A 126 -18.61 10.43 0.09
N THR A 127 -19.00 9.92 -1.06
CA THR A 127 -20.21 9.12 -1.23
C THR A 127 -20.02 7.70 -0.71
N PRO A 128 -20.90 7.17 0.16
CA PRO A 128 -20.85 5.79 0.60
C PRO A 128 -21.18 4.81 -0.53
N PHE A 129 -20.60 3.63 -0.49
CA PHE A 129 -20.99 2.55 -1.41
C PHE A 129 -22.46 2.15 -1.18
N ASN A 130 -22.82 1.91 0.08
CA ASN A 130 -24.18 1.69 0.56
C ASN A 130 -24.27 2.03 2.07
N GLU A 131 -25.44 1.80 2.70
CA GLU A 131 -25.68 2.07 4.12
C GLU A 131 -24.75 1.28 5.08
N LYS A 132 -24.27 0.09 4.67
CA LYS A 132 -23.39 -0.77 5.48
C LYS A 132 -21.91 -0.48 5.25
N LEU A 133 -21.56 0.13 4.13
CA LEU A 133 -20.21 0.46 3.71
C LEU A 133 -20.09 1.98 3.50
N PRO A 134 -19.91 2.75 4.58
CA PRO A 134 -19.77 4.20 4.53
C PRO A 134 -18.46 4.60 3.85
N SER A 135 -18.35 5.86 3.47
CA SER A 135 -17.11 6.43 2.98
C SER A 135 -16.05 6.38 4.08
N ALA A 136 -14.89 5.80 3.75
CA ALA A 136 -13.74 5.71 4.64
C ALA A 136 -12.81 6.93 4.46
N GLY A 137 -12.27 7.45 5.57
CA GLY A 137 -11.25 8.50 5.53
C GLY A 137 -9.91 7.91 5.12
N LEU A 138 -9.52 8.08 3.86
CA LEU A 138 -8.30 7.50 3.30
C LEU A 138 -7.40 8.58 2.68
N HIS A 139 -6.13 8.22 2.51
CA HIS A 139 -5.18 8.80 1.57
C HIS A 139 -4.52 7.70 0.75
N TRP A 140 -3.82 8.04 -0.32
CA TRP A 140 -3.35 7.06 -1.28
C TRP A 140 -1.91 7.27 -1.69
N ILE A 141 -1.24 6.16 -1.99
CA ILE A 141 0.01 6.13 -2.75
C ILE A 141 -0.31 5.59 -4.15
N ILE A 142 0.23 6.25 -5.18
CA ILE A 142 0.21 5.79 -6.57
C ILE A 142 1.66 5.75 -7.02
N ALA A 143 2.07 4.65 -7.64
CA ALA A 143 3.47 4.48 -8.04
C ALA A 143 3.59 3.64 -9.31
N ASP A 144 4.63 3.91 -10.07
CA ASP A 144 5.14 3.08 -11.15
C ASP A 144 6.66 2.91 -11.01
N LYS A 145 7.29 2.31 -12.00
CA LYS A 145 8.74 2.05 -12.01
C LYS A 145 9.60 3.33 -11.96
N ASP A 146 9.05 4.49 -12.27
CA ASP A 146 9.79 5.73 -12.45
C ASP A 146 9.55 6.74 -11.30
N GLU A 147 8.33 6.78 -10.74
CA GLU A 147 7.98 7.70 -9.66
C GLU A 147 6.90 7.16 -8.72
N ALA A 148 6.76 7.80 -7.56
CA ALA A 148 5.66 7.61 -6.65
C ALA A 148 5.09 8.96 -6.20
N ILE A 149 3.78 9.00 -5.96
CA ILE A 149 3.06 10.16 -5.43
C ILE A 149 2.18 9.76 -4.25
N THR A 150 1.94 10.72 -3.36
CA THR A 150 0.94 10.61 -2.30
C THR A 150 -0.21 11.56 -2.61
N VAL A 151 -1.44 11.07 -2.47
CA VAL A 151 -2.66 11.84 -2.71
C VAL A 151 -3.45 11.95 -1.41
N GLU A 152 -3.67 13.17 -0.95
CA GLU A 152 -4.40 13.50 0.27
C GLU A 152 -5.51 14.51 -0.03
N CYS A 153 -6.77 14.16 0.29
CA CYS A 153 -7.90 15.07 0.20
C CYS A 153 -8.19 15.61 1.60
N MET A 154 -7.90 16.88 1.82
CA MET A 154 -8.01 17.55 3.12
C MET A 154 -8.98 18.73 3.06
N ALA A 155 -9.17 19.43 4.19
CA ALA A 155 -10.13 20.52 4.29
C ALA A 155 -9.88 21.68 3.29
N ASP A 156 -8.64 21.88 2.88
CA ASP A 156 -8.19 22.89 1.92
C ASP A 156 -8.10 22.39 0.47
N GLY A 157 -8.42 21.10 0.22
CA GLY A 157 -8.51 20.54 -1.12
C GLY A 157 -7.74 19.23 -1.33
N LEU A 158 -7.57 18.87 -2.60
CA LEU A 158 -6.81 17.70 -3.03
C LEU A 158 -5.34 18.07 -3.20
N HIS A 159 -4.48 17.40 -2.44
CA HIS A 159 -3.03 17.55 -2.51
C HIS A 159 -2.39 16.35 -3.18
N VAL A 160 -1.42 16.61 -4.04
CA VAL A 160 -0.63 15.60 -4.74
C VAL A 160 0.85 15.90 -4.49
N TYR A 161 1.49 15.06 -3.68
CA TYR A 161 2.89 15.22 -3.29
C TYR A 161 3.78 14.25 -4.06
N ASP A 162 4.95 14.70 -4.47
CA ASP A 162 6.02 13.79 -4.88
C ASP A 162 6.46 12.95 -3.67
N ASN A 163 6.55 11.64 -3.84
CA ASN A 163 6.93 10.72 -2.78
C ASN A 163 8.28 10.04 -3.11
N PRO A 164 9.41 10.72 -2.87
CA PRO A 164 10.73 10.19 -3.21
C PRO A 164 11.13 8.97 -2.35
N VAL A 165 10.45 8.78 -1.23
CA VAL A 165 10.66 7.63 -0.33
C VAL A 165 9.94 6.39 -0.84
N GLY A 166 8.79 6.58 -1.53
CA GLY A 166 7.93 5.50 -2.00
C GLY A 166 7.35 4.68 -0.85
N VAL A 167 7.06 5.34 0.28
CA VAL A 167 6.42 4.76 1.47
C VAL A 167 5.24 5.64 1.87
N LEU A 168 4.17 5.03 2.34
CA LEU A 168 3.04 5.72 2.97
C LEU A 168 2.55 4.88 4.15
N THR A 169 2.18 5.55 5.24
CA THR A 169 1.55 4.91 6.41
C THR A 169 0.17 5.52 6.67
N ASN A 170 -0.05 6.15 7.81
CA ASN A 170 -1.31 6.77 8.17
C ASN A 170 -1.07 8.24 8.59
N ASN A 171 -1.81 8.75 9.59
CA ASN A 171 -1.54 10.07 10.18
C ASN A 171 -0.12 10.18 10.77
N PRO A 172 0.50 11.36 10.78
CA PRO A 172 0.02 12.64 10.28
C PRO A 172 0.09 12.76 8.75
N PRO A 173 -0.32 13.91 8.15
CA PRO A 173 -0.18 14.17 6.72
C PRO A 173 1.24 13.94 6.20
N PHE A 174 1.34 13.58 4.93
CA PHE A 174 2.59 13.13 4.30
C PHE A 174 3.75 14.13 4.42
N GLU A 175 3.50 15.42 4.23
CA GLU A 175 4.55 16.45 4.41
C GLU A 175 5.12 16.46 5.84
N THR A 176 4.25 16.24 6.83
CA THR A 176 4.71 16.14 8.23
C THR A 176 5.55 14.88 8.44
N GLN A 177 5.17 13.75 7.85
CA GLN A 177 5.98 12.53 7.94
C GLN A 177 7.34 12.71 7.27
N MET A 178 7.39 13.34 6.10
CA MET A 178 8.65 13.71 5.43
C MET A 178 9.51 14.64 6.28
N PHE A 179 8.88 15.65 6.92
CA PHE A 179 9.61 16.54 7.84
C PHE A 179 10.20 15.78 9.03
N LEU A 180 9.47 14.82 9.61
CA LEU A 180 9.91 14.03 10.75
C LEU A 180 11.13 13.14 10.42
N LEU A 181 11.36 12.77 9.16
CA LEU A 181 12.56 12.02 8.76
C LEU A 181 13.86 12.77 9.08
N ASN A 182 13.84 14.10 9.20
CA ASN A 182 15.01 14.88 9.62
C ASN A 182 15.56 14.46 11.00
N ASN A 183 14.70 13.90 11.86
CA ASN A 183 15.14 13.40 13.17
C ASN A 183 16.03 12.15 13.08
N TYR A 184 16.04 11.48 11.93
CA TYR A 184 16.72 10.21 11.69
C TYR A 184 17.91 10.31 10.73
N MET A 185 18.29 11.53 10.32
CA MET A 185 19.36 11.75 9.35
C MET A 185 20.76 11.28 9.80
N ASN A 186 20.91 10.94 11.08
CA ASN A 186 22.13 10.36 11.65
C ASN A 186 22.18 8.83 11.58
N LEU A 187 21.08 8.18 11.19
CA LEU A 187 21.05 6.71 11.09
C LEU A 187 21.87 6.22 9.90
N SER A 188 22.48 5.05 10.07
CA SER A 188 23.31 4.41 9.05
C SER A 188 23.28 2.89 9.19
N GLU A 189 23.50 2.18 8.10
CA GLU A 189 23.77 0.74 8.09
C GLU A 189 25.17 0.40 8.64
N LYS A 190 26.05 1.39 8.73
CA LYS A 190 27.43 1.24 9.22
C LYS A 190 27.52 1.36 10.73
N GLN A 191 28.60 0.83 11.28
CA GLN A 191 28.90 1.04 12.70
C GLN A 191 29.25 2.53 12.94
N PRO A 192 28.74 3.14 14.04
CA PRO A 192 29.03 4.53 14.33
C PRO A 192 30.46 4.71 14.82
N GLU A 193 31.04 5.86 14.48
CA GLU A 193 32.24 6.38 15.12
C GLU A 193 31.86 7.15 16.41
N ASN A 194 32.84 7.33 17.31
CA ASN A 194 32.62 8.12 18.52
C ASN A 194 32.66 9.61 18.22
N HIS A 195 31.49 10.20 17.94
CA HIS A 195 31.31 11.66 17.82
C HIS A 195 30.82 12.33 19.12
N PHE A 196 30.61 11.54 20.21
CA PHE A 196 30.09 12.07 21.45
C PHE A 196 31.13 12.95 22.17
N SER A 197 32.36 12.44 22.36
CA SER A 197 33.49 13.19 22.92
C SER A 197 34.79 12.43 22.70
N GLU A 198 35.83 13.13 22.28
CA GLU A 198 37.20 12.60 22.25
C GLU A 198 37.77 12.26 23.64
N LYS A 199 37.21 12.89 24.70
CA LYS A 199 37.62 12.62 26.07
C LYS A 199 37.13 11.30 26.64
N LEU A 200 36.16 10.65 25.95
CA LEU A 200 35.58 9.38 26.39
C LEU A 200 35.89 8.32 25.34
N PRO A 201 36.60 7.24 25.66
CA PRO A 201 36.92 6.17 24.73
C PRO A 201 35.74 5.21 24.52
N LEU A 202 34.61 5.76 24.03
CA LEU A 202 33.42 4.96 23.76
C LEU A 202 33.65 4.04 22.56
N LYS A 203 33.12 2.81 22.65
CA LYS A 203 33.24 1.79 21.62
C LYS A 203 31.90 1.13 21.36
N THR A 204 31.71 0.68 20.13
CA THR A 204 30.55 -0.15 19.78
C THR A 204 30.62 -1.48 20.55
N TYR A 205 29.49 -1.92 21.09
CA TYR A 205 29.38 -3.18 21.85
C TYR A 205 28.61 -4.27 21.09
N SER A 206 27.94 -3.91 19.98
CA SER A 206 27.24 -4.86 19.11
C SER A 206 27.20 -4.38 17.66
N ARG A 207 26.83 -5.27 16.74
CA ARG A 207 26.53 -4.89 15.35
C ARG A 207 25.19 -4.17 15.27
N GLY A 208 24.96 -3.37 14.21
CA GLY A 208 23.70 -2.68 13.96
C GLY A 208 23.53 -1.36 14.75
N MET A 209 24.55 -0.90 15.48
CA MET A 209 24.47 0.31 16.29
C MET A 209 24.38 1.60 15.46
N GLY A 210 24.66 1.57 14.16
CA GLY A 210 24.41 2.72 13.27
C GLY A 210 22.93 3.09 13.14
N ALA A 211 22.04 2.13 13.37
CA ALA A 211 20.59 2.36 13.39
C ALA A 211 20.03 2.64 14.79
N LEU A 212 20.89 3.01 15.76
CA LEU A 212 20.46 3.30 17.13
C LEU A 212 19.58 4.55 17.15
N GLY A 213 18.33 4.41 17.60
CA GLY A 213 17.31 5.44 17.52
C GLY A 213 16.28 5.23 16.40
N LEU A 214 16.47 4.23 15.55
CA LEU A 214 15.40 3.80 14.62
C LEU A 214 14.19 3.35 15.46
N PRO A 215 12.98 3.92 15.22
CA PRO A 215 11.84 3.63 16.08
C PRO A 215 11.37 2.17 15.92
N GLY A 216 10.91 1.59 17.01
CA GLY A 216 10.44 0.20 17.06
C GLY A 216 8.98 0.04 17.42
N ASP A 217 8.29 1.14 17.78
CA ASP A 217 6.87 1.13 18.09
C ASP A 217 6.00 1.06 16.81
N LEU A 218 4.72 0.74 16.99
CA LEU A 218 3.78 0.51 15.90
C LEU A 218 3.03 1.76 15.43
N SER A 219 3.37 2.96 15.94
CA SER A 219 2.75 4.20 15.49
C SER A 219 3.06 4.50 14.02
N SER A 220 2.18 5.25 13.38
CA SER A 220 2.30 5.54 11.94
C SER A 220 3.63 6.21 11.57
N ALA A 221 4.05 7.25 12.31
CA ALA A 221 5.29 7.96 12.03
C ALA A 221 6.53 7.06 12.25
N SER A 222 6.48 6.19 13.26
CA SER A 222 7.54 5.22 13.53
C SER A 222 7.66 4.17 12.44
N ARG A 223 6.53 3.62 11.98
CA ARG A 223 6.50 2.67 10.85
C ARG A 223 6.98 3.33 9.55
N PHE A 224 6.61 4.60 9.31
CA PHE A 224 7.09 5.35 8.15
C PHE A 224 8.61 5.45 8.16
N ALA A 225 9.21 5.93 9.25
CA ALA A 225 10.66 6.05 9.37
C ALA A 225 11.37 4.70 9.28
N LYS A 226 10.82 3.66 9.91
CA LYS A 226 11.39 2.31 9.91
C LYS A 226 11.38 1.67 8.54
N VAL A 227 10.26 1.73 7.82
CA VAL A 227 10.15 1.18 6.46
C VAL A 227 10.99 1.99 5.47
N ALA A 228 11.00 3.32 5.58
CA ALA A 228 11.85 4.18 4.76
C ALA A 228 13.33 3.81 4.91
N PHE A 229 13.83 3.70 6.15
CA PHE A 229 15.21 3.29 6.41
C PHE A 229 15.49 1.87 5.89
N THR A 230 14.64 0.91 6.22
CA THR A 230 14.82 -0.49 5.82
C THR A 230 14.85 -0.63 4.31
N LYS A 231 13.89 -0.02 3.61
CA LYS A 231 13.79 -0.05 2.15
C LYS A 231 15.02 0.56 1.47
N MET A 232 15.48 1.73 1.95
CA MET A 232 16.59 2.46 1.33
C MET A 232 17.94 1.77 1.50
N HIS A 233 18.07 0.89 2.51
CA HIS A 233 19.28 0.10 2.75
C HIS A 233 19.12 -1.36 2.37
N ALA A 234 17.91 -1.80 1.94
CA ALA A 234 17.65 -3.17 1.53
C ALA A 234 18.44 -3.52 0.26
N ILE A 235 19.06 -4.69 0.29
CA ILE A 235 19.79 -5.26 -0.85
C ILE A 235 19.22 -6.65 -1.11
N SER A 236 18.89 -6.95 -2.36
CA SER A 236 18.53 -8.29 -2.82
C SER A 236 19.25 -8.62 -4.13
N GLY A 237 19.19 -9.89 -4.56
CA GLY A 237 19.46 -10.23 -5.95
C GLY A 237 18.41 -9.65 -6.89
N GLU A 238 18.67 -9.77 -8.19
CA GLU A 238 17.77 -9.27 -9.24
C GLU A 238 16.67 -10.28 -9.62
N GLY A 239 16.76 -11.51 -9.12
CA GLY A 239 15.77 -12.56 -9.33
C GLY A 239 14.43 -12.22 -8.68
N GLU A 240 13.33 -12.65 -9.30
CA GLU A 240 11.98 -12.38 -8.79
C GLU A 240 11.79 -12.93 -7.38
N ALA A 241 12.14 -14.19 -7.13
CA ALA A 241 11.99 -14.81 -5.81
C ALA A 241 12.80 -14.08 -4.72
N GLU A 242 14.02 -13.61 -5.05
CA GLU A 242 14.86 -12.83 -4.13
C GLU A 242 14.25 -11.46 -3.84
N SER A 243 13.75 -10.79 -4.87
CA SER A 243 13.12 -9.47 -4.75
C SER A 243 11.81 -9.53 -3.97
N VAL A 244 10.96 -10.52 -4.25
CA VAL A 244 9.71 -10.77 -3.50
C VAL A 244 10.02 -11.07 -2.04
N SER A 245 10.97 -11.97 -1.76
CA SER A 245 11.39 -12.27 -0.40
C SER A 245 11.88 -11.01 0.33
N GLN A 246 12.73 -10.20 -0.32
CA GLN A 246 13.22 -8.95 0.28
C GLN A 246 12.10 -7.95 0.53
N PHE A 247 11.10 -7.87 -0.36
CA PHE A 247 9.94 -7.00 -0.16
C PHE A 247 9.15 -7.39 1.11
N PHE A 248 8.91 -8.69 1.32
CA PHE A 248 8.26 -9.17 2.54
C PHE A 248 9.10 -8.89 3.79
N HIS A 249 10.44 -8.95 3.72
CA HIS A 249 11.30 -8.53 4.83
C HIS A 249 11.21 -7.04 5.13
N ILE A 250 11.06 -6.19 4.12
CA ILE A 250 10.87 -4.74 4.30
C ILE A 250 9.58 -4.49 5.08
N LEU A 251 8.45 -4.99 4.61
CA LEU A 251 7.15 -4.78 5.25
C LEU A 251 6.98 -5.58 6.54
N GLY A 252 7.54 -6.78 6.65
CA GLY A 252 7.55 -7.57 7.88
C GLY A 252 8.25 -6.87 9.06
N SER A 253 9.07 -5.85 8.78
CA SER A 253 9.66 -5.01 9.82
C SER A 253 8.63 -4.22 10.65
N VAL A 254 7.39 -4.09 10.16
CA VAL A 254 6.30 -3.30 10.78
C VAL A 254 5.00 -4.11 10.92
N ASP A 255 5.07 -5.43 10.86
CA ASP A 255 3.92 -6.30 11.11
C ASP A 255 3.32 -6.02 12.48
N GLN A 256 1.99 -6.01 12.54
CA GLN A 256 1.20 -5.81 13.74
C GLN A 256 0.88 -7.16 14.37
N GLN A 257 1.47 -7.44 15.54
CA GLN A 257 1.25 -8.69 16.28
C GLN A 257 0.02 -8.56 17.17
N ARG A 258 -0.79 -9.63 17.24
CA ARG A 258 -1.96 -9.70 18.14
C ARG A 258 -1.54 -9.45 19.59
N GLY A 259 -2.22 -8.51 20.24
CA GLY A 259 -1.95 -8.12 21.62
C GLY A 259 -1.04 -6.89 21.76
N CYS A 260 -0.39 -6.40 20.68
CA CYS A 260 0.50 -5.25 20.75
C CYS A 260 -0.16 -3.91 20.41
N CYS A 261 -1.34 -3.92 19.78
CA CYS A 261 -2.12 -2.72 19.48
C CYS A 261 -3.60 -2.97 19.78
N GLU A 262 -4.07 -2.55 20.94
CA GLU A 262 -5.46 -2.66 21.33
C GLU A 262 -6.25 -1.44 20.81
N VAL A 263 -7.33 -1.67 20.07
CA VAL A 263 -8.19 -0.64 19.48
C VAL A 263 -9.48 -0.45 20.27
N ALA A 264 -9.93 -1.49 20.98
CA ALA A 264 -11.01 -1.51 21.94
C ALA A 264 -10.80 -2.70 22.88
N GLU A 265 -11.53 -2.77 24.00
CA GLU A 265 -11.40 -3.86 24.98
C GLU A 265 -11.45 -5.23 24.31
N GLY A 266 -10.36 -5.96 24.38
CA GLY A 266 -10.19 -7.30 23.80
C GLY A 266 -10.13 -7.36 22.26
N LYS A 267 -10.05 -6.21 21.58
CA LYS A 267 -9.90 -6.11 20.12
C LYS A 267 -8.52 -5.58 19.76
N TYR A 268 -7.80 -6.32 18.98
CA TYR A 268 -6.42 -6.02 18.61
C TYR A 268 -6.31 -5.83 17.10
N GLU A 269 -5.58 -4.80 16.71
CA GLU A 269 -5.14 -4.63 15.34
C GLU A 269 -4.03 -5.63 15.02
N ILE A 270 -4.14 -6.29 13.87
CA ILE A 270 -3.15 -7.23 13.35
C ILE A 270 -2.93 -6.98 11.87
N THR A 271 -1.78 -7.37 11.35
CA THR A 271 -1.55 -7.38 9.91
C THR A 271 -2.34 -8.52 9.27
N LEU A 272 -3.54 -8.24 8.77
CA LEU A 272 -4.42 -9.25 8.15
C LEU A 272 -3.76 -9.90 6.95
N TYR A 273 -3.13 -9.11 6.10
CA TYR A 273 -2.28 -9.56 5.00
C TYR A 273 -1.16 -8.58 4.70
N THR A 274 -0.10 -9.11 4.11
CA THR A 274 0.94 -8.32 3.43
C THR A 274 0.92 -8.68 1.97
N SER A 275 0.87 -7.67 1.09
CA SER A 275 0.93 -7.85 -0.36
C SER A 275 2.27 -7.40 -0.94
N CYS A 276 2.64 -8.01 -2.06
CA CYS A 276 3.75 -7.64 -2.93
C CYS A 276 3.35 -7.90 -4.37
N CYS A 277 3.24 -6.88 -5.19
CA CYS A 277 2.96 -7.04 -6.62
C CYS A 277 4.24 -6.89 -7.43
N ASN A 278 4.54 -7.84 -8.32
CA ASN A 278 5.47 -7.58 -9.42
C ASN A 278 4.69 -6.84 -10.51
N ALA A 279 4.86 -5.51 -10.57
CA ALA A 279 4.06 -4.66 -11.44
C ALA A 279 4.46 -4.78 -12.93
N ASP A 280 5.70 -5.18 -13.22
CA ASP A 280 6.14 -5.43 -14.60
C ASP A 280 5.59 -6.75 -15.16
N ARG A 281 5.21 -7.71 -14.28
CA ARG A 281 4.73 -9.03 -14.67
C ARG A 281 3.26 -9.29 -14.38
N GLY A 282 2.58 -8.39 -13.69
CA GLY A 282 1.17 -8.57 -13.34
C GLY A 282 0.92 -9.68 -12.32
N ILE A 283 1.84 -9.94 -11.40
CA ILE A 283 1.72 -10.99 -10.39
C ILE A 283 1.50 -10.38 -9.02
N TYR A 284 0.48 -10.86 -8.31
CA TYR A 284 0.13 -10.47 -6.96
C TYR A 284 0.54 -11.56 -5.97
N TYR A 285 1.51 -11.28 -5.10
CA TYR A 285 1.96 -12.14 -4.01
C TYR A 285 1.37 -11.66 -2.69
N TYR A 286 1.05 -12.58 -1.79
CA TYR A 286 0.60 -12.22 -0.45
C TYR A 286 0.94 -13.27 0.61
N THR A 287 0.98 -12.83 1.85
CA THR A 287 0.91 -13.65 3.07
C THR A 287 -0.28 -13.19 3.91
N THR A 288 -0.79 -14.03 4.80
CA THR A 288 -1.81 -13.64 5.78
C THR A 288 -1.29 -13.82 7.20
N TYR A 289 -1.99 -13.24 8.18
CA TYR A 289 -1.60 -13.39 9.59
C TYR A 289 -1.50 -14.85 10.03
N ASP A 290 -2.37 -15.69 9.51
CA ASP A 290 -2.45 -17.11 9.86
C ASP A 290 -1.76 -18.05 8.83
N ASN A 291 -1.10 -17.49 7.81
CA ASN A 291 -0.34 -18.25 6.82
C ASN A 291 0.86 -17.45 6.30
N HIS A 292 2.06 -17.86 6.70
CA HIS A 292 3.31 -17.23 6.32
C HIS A 292 3.85 -17.67 4.96
N GLN A 293 3.24 -18.70 4.34
CA GLN A 293 3.64 -19.10 2.99
C GLN A 293 3.21 -18.04 1.98
N ILE A 294 4.16 -17.58 1.18
CA ILE A 294 3.87 -16.66 0.08
C ILE A 294 3.00 -17.38 -0.94
N THR A 295 1.83 -16.83 -1.21
CA THR A 295 0.87 -17.28 -2.22
C THR A 295 0.86 -16.26 -3.37
N ALA A 296 0.68 -16.73 -4.61
CA ALA A 296 0.72 -15.88 -5.80
C ALA A 296 -0.50 -16.08 -6.70
N VAL A 297 -0.96 -15.01 -7.33
CA VAL A 297 -1.93 -15.00 -8.42
C VAL A 297 -1.32 -14.22 -9.58
N ASP A 298 -1.25 -14.83 -10.76
CA ASP A 298 -0.77 -14.19 -11.99
C ASP A 298 -1.97 -13.80 -12.86
N MET A 299 -2.15 -12.51 -13.10
CA MET A 299 -3.28 -12.01 -13.88
C MET A 299 -3.26 -12.52 -15.34
N HIS A 300 -2.09 -12.85 -15.88
CA HIS A 300 -1.95 -13.34 -17.26
C HIS A 300 -2.37 -14.80 -17.43
N HIS A 301 -2.65 -15.52 -16.34
CA HIS A 301 -3.29 -16.84 -16.41
C HIS A 301 -4.81 -16.76 -16.54
N GLU A 302 -5.38 -15.54 -16.48
CA GLU A 302 -6.81 -15.28 -16.59
C GLU A 302 -7.20 -14.78 -18.00
N ASP A 303 -8.49 -14.88 -18.32
CA ASP A 303 -9.04 -14.26 -19.53
C ASP A 303 -9.15 -12.73 -19.35
N LEU A 304 -8.07 -12.03 -19.66
CA LEU A 304 -8.03 -10.57 -19.53
C LEU A 304 -8.93 -9.82 -20.54
N ASP A 305 -9.43 -10.49 -21.56
CA ASP A 305 -10.39 -9.92 -22.51
C ASP A 305 -11.84 -10.31 -22.17
N GLY A 306 -12.03 -11.02 -21.07
CA GLY A 306 -13.35 -11.33 -20.50
C GLY A 306 -14.07 -10.13 -19.90
N SER A 307 -15.26 -10.37 -19.37
CA SER A 307 -16.11 -9.36 -18.71
C SER A 307 -16.55 -9.73 -17.30
N SER A 308 -15.99 -10.80 -16.73
CA SER A 308 -16.31 -11.29 -15.38
C SER A 308 -15.08 -11.31 -14.50
N LEU A 309 -15.27 -11.03 -13.22
CA LEU A 309 -14.20 -11.08 -12.23
C LEU A 309 -13.69 -12.52 -12.03
N SER A 310 -12.36 -12.68 -11.93
CA SER A 310 -11.75 -13.88 -11.36
C SER A 310 -11.39 -13.60 -9.90
N ARG A 311 -11.81 -14.48 -8.98
CA ARG A 311 -11.78 -14.24 -7.53
C ARG A 311 -11.08 -15.38 -6.80
N TYR A 312 -10.13 -15.04 -5.93
CA TYR A 312 -9.31 -15.97 -5.18
C TYR A 312 -9.37 -15.65 -3.69
N PRO A 313 -10.22 -16.36 -2.91
CA PRO A 313 -10.24 -16.18 -1.45
C PRO A 313 -8.85 -16.36 -0.84
N LEU A 314 -8.55 -15.59 0.19
CA LEU A 314 -7.25 -15.68 0.88
C LEU A 314 -7.02 -17.07 1.45
N VAL A 315 -5.82 -17.59 1.22
CA VAL A 315 -5.36 -18.83 1.86
C VAL A 315 -5.05 -18.51 3.32
N THR A 316 -5.76 -19.17 4.22
CA THR A 316 -5.58 -19.07 5.66
C THR A 316 -5.18 -20.43 6.24
N GLY A 317 -4.68 -20.43 7.48
CA GLY A 317 -4.20 -21.64 8.15
C GLY A 317 -2.73 -21.92 7.84
N GLU A 318 -1.91 -21.92 8.90
CA GLU A 318 -0.46 -22.07 8.81
C GLU A 318 -0.07 -23.41 8.18
N GLN A 319 0.84 -23.36 7.22
CA GLN A 319 1.36 -24.53 6.54
C GLN A 319 2.79 -24.83 7.03
N ILE A 320 2.90 -25.78 7.96
CA ILE A 320 4.19 -26.22 8.50
C ILE A 320 4.72 -27.38 7.67
N ARG A 321 5.88 -27.19 7.05
CA ARG A 321 6.59 -28.26 6.34
C ARG A 321 7.39 -29.11 7.34
N TRP A 322 6.97 -30.35 7.54
CA TRP A 322 7.74 -31.34 8.29
C TRP A 322 8.83 -31.94 7.40
N VAL A 323 10.04 -32.02 7.90
CA VAL A 323 11.22 -32.52 7.15
C VAL A 323 11.80 -33.82 7.73
N ASN A 324 11.17 -34.41 8.71
CA ASN A 324 11.49 -35.69 9.35
C ASN A 324 10.33 -36.68 9.20
#